data_feef9eda70a393af79d76a65363fd585
#
_entry.id   feef9eda70a393af79d76a65363fd585
#
_cell.length_a   1.000
_cell.length_b   1.000
_cell.length_c   1.000
_cell.angle_alpha   90.00
_cell.angle_beta   90.00
_cell.angle_gamma   90.00
#
_symmetry.space_group_name_H-M   'P 1'
#
loop_
_entity.id
_entity.type
_entity.pdbx_description
1 polymer ?
#
loop_
_entity_poly.entity_id
_entity_poly.type
_entity_poly.pdbx_seq_one_letter_code
_entity_poly.pdbx_strand_id
1 'polypeptide(L)'
;KIEKLIGKFIKNIFLIIEDYRVLNLNIGIKKKNYQQVINKNFFESTLTEAKDLFKETYQNYKIMHIIINKILINGNFYSSFVDDLKGDNLCLEVQFISFPNNIAEEINKVLEKYQIRIVKYLNETYIMNLHPEKDSEMSVMAYKIVNGLNENEVKIIPKNTKKIGFFEKFFQLFS
;
A
#
# COMPACT_ATOMS: atom_id res chain seq x y z
N LYS A 1 -25.07 -5.13 18.26
CA LYS A 1 -25.91 -6.16 17.61
C LYS A 1 -25.05 -7.23 16.93
N ILE A 2 -24.05 -6.86 16.12
CA ILE A 2 -23.14 -7.80 15.41
C ILE A 2 -22.35 -8.67 16.39
N GLU A 3 -21.75 -8.09 17.45
CA GLU A 3 -21.00 -8.84 18.46
C GLU A 3 -21.83 -9.91 19.17
N LYS A 4 -23.13 -9.65 19.39
CA LYS A 4 -24.06 -10.66 19.93
C LYS A 4 -24.28 -11.82 18.97
N LEU A 5 -24.27 -11.57 17.65
CA LEU A 5 -24.42 -12.61 16.63
C LEU A 5 -23.19 -13.49 16.50
N ILE A 6 -21.99 -12.89 16.56
CA ILE A 6 -20.73 -13.63 16.42
C ILE A 6 -20.16 -14.15 17.74
N GLY A 7 -20.73 -13.78 18.88
CA GLY A 7 -20.30 -14.21 20.23
C GLY A 7 -18.91 -13.70 20.63
N LYS A 8 -18.38 -12.65 19.95
CA LYS A 8 -17.04 -12.10 20.18
C LYS A 8 -17.06 -10.58 20.05
N PHE A 9 -16.19 -9.91 20.82
CA PHE A 9 -15.94 -8.47 20.67
C PHE A 9 -15.12 -8.19 19.41
N ILE A 10 -15.55 -7.18 18.64
CA ILE A 10 -14.82 -6.69 17.46
C ILE A 10 -13.75 -5.74 17.94
N LYS A 11 -12.48 -6.14 17.81
CA LYS A 11 -11.32 -5.32 18.20
C LYS A 11 -10.60 -4.69 17.01
N ASN A 12 -10.65 -5.32 15.86
CA ASN A 12 -9.93 -4.92 14.66
C ASN A 12 -10.84 -4.91 13.45
N ILE A 13 -10.73 -3.86 12.63
CA ILE A 13 -11.49 -3.73 11.39
C ILE A 13 -10.59 -3.26 10.25
N PHE A 14 -10.98 -3.58 9.03
CA PHE A 14 -10.58 -2.86 7.82
C PHE A 14 -11.63 -1.81 7.54
N LEU A 15 -11.19 -0.61 7.16
CA LEU A 15 -12.10 0.48 6.82
C LEU A 15 -11.97 0.81 5.34
N ILE A 16 -13.09 0.69 4.62
CA ILE A 16 -13.17 1.06 3.21
C ILE A 16 -13.59 2.52 3.13
N ILE A 17 -12.83 3.32 2.39
CA ILE A 17 -13.04 4.74 2.19
C ILE A 17 -13.52 4.98 0.76
N GLU A 18 -14.71 5.60 0.66
CA GLU A 18 -15.23 6.26 -0.53
C GLU A 18 -15.33 7.75 -0.22
N ASP A 19 -14.46 8.57 -0.79
CA ASP A 19 -14.42 10.01 -0.53
C ASP A 19 -13.84 10.74 -1.74
N TYR A 20 -14.44 11.87 -2.14
CA TYR A 20 -13.98 12.68 -3.28
C TYR A 20 -12.60 13.34 -3.02
N ARG A 21 -12.14 13.39 -1.77
CA ARG A 21 -10.82 13.91 -1.38
C ARG A 21 -9.71 12.88 -1.46
N VAL A 22 -9.99 11.67 -1.92
CA VAL A 22 -8.97 10.67 -2.18
C VAL A 22 -8.02 11.19 -3.25
N LEU A 23 -6.75 11.29 -2.90
CA LEU A 23 -5.67 11.66 -3.80
C LEU A 23 -5.08 10.38 -4.42
N ASN A 24 -5.03 10.37 -5.74
CA ASN A 24 -4.38 9.33 -6.53
C ASN A 24 -3.23 9.97 -7.31
N LEU A 25 -2.00 9.64 -6.95
CA LEU A 25 -0.79 10.27 -7.47
C LEU A 25 0.21 9.23 -7.95
N ASN A 26 0.74 9.41 -9.15
CA ASN A 26 1.86 8.62 -9.67
C ASN A 26 3.17 9.40 -9.54
N ILE A 27 4.19 8.74 -8.99
CA ILE A 27 5.55 9.25 -8.88
C ILE A 27 6.46 8.36 -9.72
N GLY A 28 7.13 8.97 -10.71
CA GLY A 28 8.15 8.32 -11.53
C GLY A 28 9.54 8.61 -11.00
N ILE A 29 10.33 7.56 -10.73
CA ILE A 29 11.74 7.70 -10.32
C ILE A 29 12.62 6.98 -11.32
N LYS A 30 13.69 7.67 -11.76
CA LYS A 30 14.73 7.10 -12.60
C LYS A 30 16.07 7.14 -11.88
N LYS A 31 16.68 5.97 -11.70
CA LYS A 31 18.04 5.83 -11.12
C LYS A 31 19.02 5.23 -12.11
N LYS A 32 20.23 5.78 -12.13
CA LYS A 32 21.37 5.17 -12.82
C LYS A 32 22.02 4.10 -11.95
N ASN A 33 22.40 2.98 -12.55
CA ASN A 33 23.00 1.85 -11.84
C ASN A 33 24.36 1.40 -12.40
N TYR A 34 24.84 2.04 -13.49
CA TYR A 34 26.17 1.83 -14.08
C TYR A 34 26.52 0.35 -14.31
N GLN A 35 25.62 -0.41 -14.95
CA GLN A 35 25.75 -1.85 -15.25
C GLN A 35 25.93 -2.76 -14.01
N GLN A 36 25.68 -2.25 -12.83
CA GLN A 36 25.67 -3.07 -11.64
C GLN A 36 24.40 -3.94 -11.57
N VAL A 37 24.41 -4.92 -10.69
CA VAL A 37 23.25 -5.74 -10.43
C VAL A 37 22.18 -4.89 -9.72
N ILE A 38 20.97 -4.87 -10.28
CA ILE A 38 19.79 -4.29 -9.65
C ILE A 38 19.29 -5.34 -8.68
N ASN A 39 19.85 -5.29 -7.48
CA ASN A 39 19.41 -6.16 -6.39
C ASN A 39 18.23 -5.54 -5.62
N LYS A 40 17.68 -6.34 -4.76
CA LYS A 40 16.59 -6.00 -3.87
C LYS A 40 16.80 -4.70 -3.09
N ASN A 41 17.98 -4.50 -2.50
CA ASN A 41 18.27 -3.29 -1.72
C ASN A 41 18.22 -2.02 -2.57
N PHE A 42 18.72 -2.08 -3.80
CA PHE A 42 18.65 -0.96 -4.74
C PHE A 42 17.20 -0.65 -5.14
N PHE A 43 16.40 -1.69 -5.40
CA PHE A 43 14.98 -1.55 -5.71
C PHE A 43 14.20 -0.96 -4.53
N GLU A 44 14.40 -1.48 -3.32
CA GLU A 44 13.80 -0.99 -2.09
C GLU A 44 14.16 0.46 -1.77
N SER A 45 15.43 0.83 -1.96
CA SER A 45 15.87 2.22 -1.79
C SER A 45 15.17 3.18 -2.75
N THR A 46 14.87 2.71 -3.96
CA THR A 46 14.14 3.50 -4.97
C THR A 46 12.67 3.67 -4.60
N LEU A 47 12.04 2.63 -4.06
CA LEU A 47 10.67 2.72 -3.52
C LEU A 47 10.60 3.67 -2.32
N THR A 48 11.61 3.62 -1.46
CA THR A 48 11.73 4.53 -0.32
C THR A 48 11.76 5.98 -0.76
N GLU A 49 12.58 6.30 -1.75
CA GLU A 49 12.68 7.64 -2.32
C GLU A 49 11.33 8.11 -2.87
N ALA A 50 10.58 7.24 -3.58
CA ALA A 50 9.24 7.57 -4.05
C ALA A 50 8.30 7.95 -2.89
N LYS A 51 8.35 7.19 -1.80
CA LYS A 51 7.55 7.43 -0.61
C LYS A 51 7.96 8.72 0.10
N ASP A 52 9.24 9.01 0.20
CA ASP A 52 9.76 10.22 0.84
C ASP A 52 9.35 11.46 0.05
N LEU A 53 9.46 11.44 -1.28
CA LEU A 53 8.96 12.50 -2.15
C LEU A 53 7.45 12.74 -1.96
N PHE A 54 6.66 11.65 -1.86
CA PHE A 54 5.24 11.77 -1.55
C PHE A 54 5.02 12.45 -0.19
N LYS A 55 5.72 12.02 0.85
CA LYS A 55 5.55 12.55 2.21
C LYS A 55 6.00 14.00 2.35
N GLU A 56 7.05 14.42 1.66
CA GLU A 56 7.52 15.80 1.65
C GLU A 56 6.45 16.76 1.12
N THR A 57 5.72 16.34 0.08
CA THR A 57 4.71 17.18 -0.58
C THR A 57 3.33 17.04 0.08
N TYR A 58 2.96 15.84 0.51
CA TYR A 58 1.61 15.49 0.99
C TYR A 58 1.63 15.00 2.45
N GLN A 59 2.24 15.78 3.35
CA GLN A 59 2.39 15.46 4.78
C GLN A 59 1.06 15.20 5.49
N ASN A 60 0.01 15.91 5.08
CA ASN A 60 -1.33 15.83 5.65
C ASN A 60 -2.19 14.70 5.08
N TYR A 61 -1.57 13.79 4.31
CA TYR A 61 -2.27 12.66 3.71
C TYR A 61 -1.81 11.32 4.30
N LYS A 62 -2.78 10.45 4.58
CA LYS A 62 -2.56 9.08 5.02
C LYS A 62 -2.61 8.16 3.80
N ILE A 63 -1.53 7.44 3.57
CA ILE A 63 -1.44 6.46 2.47
C ILE A 63 -2.31 5.24 2.81
N MET A 64 -3.16 4.84 1.87
CA MET A 64 -3.96 3.62 1.91
C MET A 64 -3.30 2.50 1.11
N HIS A 65 -2.85 2.82 -0.11
CA HIS A 65 -2.21 1.88 -1.02
C HIS A 65 -0.96 2.48 -1.66
N ILE A 66 0.05 1.65 -1.85
CA ILE A 66 1.24 1.94 -2.65
C ILE A 66 1.32 0.82 -3.68
N ILE A 67 1.28 1.17 -4.97
CA ILE A 67 1.21 0.21 -6.07
C ILE A 67 2.34 0.49 -7.04
N ILE A 68 3.09 -0.54 -7.42
CA ILE A 68 4.12 -0.44 -8.45
C ILE A 68 3.42 -0.64 -9.79
N ASN A 69 3.20 0.45 -10.52
CA ASN A 69 2.53 0.41 -11.82
C ASN A 69 3.46 -0.01 -12.95
N LYS A 70 4.76 0.37 -12.86
CA LYS A 70 5.71 0.12 -13.92
C LYS A 70 7.12 -0.07 -13.39
N ILE A 71 7.80 -1.08 -13.93
CA ILE A 71 9.22 -1.34 -13.73
C ILE A 71 9.87 -1.35 -15.10
N LEU A 72 10.84 -0.48 -15.34
CA LEU A 72 11.65 -0.48 -16.55
C LEU A 72 13.13 -0.62 -16.18
N ILE A 73 13.80 -1.59 -16.78
CA ILE A 73 15.26 -1.75 -16.67
C ILE A 73 15.83 -1.64 -18.07
N ASN A 74 16.69 -0.64 -18.28
CA ASN A 74 17.23 -0.27 -19.61
C ASN A 74 16.14 -0.06 -20.68
N GLY A 75 14.95 0.42 -20.27
CA GLY A 75 13.80 0.62 -21.16
C GLY A 75 12.93 -0.63 -21.36
N ASN A 76 13.35 -1.80 -20.93
CA ASN A 76 12.54 -3.02 -21.00
C ASN A 76 11.54 -3.06 -19.83
N PHE A 77 10.29 -3.41 -20.14
CA PHE A 77 9.22 -3.53 -19.17
C PHE A 77 9.26 -4.87 -18.44
N TYR A 78 9.03 -4.83 -17.14
CA TYR A 78 8.87 -6.00 -16.27
C TYR A 78 7.57 -5.87 -15.47
N SER A 79 6.77 -6.93 -15.45
CA SER A 79 5.49 -6.96 -14.72
C SER A 79 5.64 -7.05 -13.21
N SER A 80 6.78 -7.59 -12.76
CA SER A 80 7.15 -7.72 -11.33
C SER A 80 8.65 -7.54 -11.19
N PHE A 81 9.12 -7.28 -9.97
CA PHE A 81 10.55 -7.21 -9.71
C PHE A 81 11.20 -8.58 -9.86
N VAL A 82 12.30 -8.60 -10.64
CA VAL A 82 13.18 -9.76 -10.80
C VAL A 82 14.52 -9.38 -10.18
N ASP A 83 14.99 -10.16 -9.22
CA ASP A 83 16.27 -9.94 -8.54
C ASP A 83 17.45 -10.24 -9.46
N ASP A 84 18.58 -9.59 -9.19
CA ASP A 84 19.87 -9.81 -9.86
C ASP A 84 19.93 -9.51 -11.38
N LEU A 85 19.05 -8.65 -11.88
CA LEU A 85 19.15 -8.15 -13.26
C LEU A 85 20.27 -7.10 -13.37
N LYS A 86 21.10 -7.22 -14.41
CA LYS A 86 22.08 -6.18 -14.75
C LYS A 86 21.39 -5.07 -15.54
N GLY A 87 21.67 -3.83 -15.17
CA GLY A 87 21.11 -2.68 -15.88
C GLY A 87 21.76 -1.36 -15.52
N ASP A 88 21.80 -0.46 -16.51
CA ASP A 88 22.31 0.91 -16.34
C ASP A 88 21.29 1.85 -15.69
N ASN A 89 20.01 1.56 -15.91
CA ASN A 89 18.91 2.41 -15.48
C ASN A 89 17.77 1.59 -14.96
N LEU A 90 17.26 1.98 -13.79
CA LEU A 90 15.98 1.55 -13.23
C LEU A 90 15.01 2.73 -13.30
N CYS A 91 13.82 2.52 -13.88
CA CYS A 91 12.71 3.46 -13.75
C CYS A 91 11.55 2.75 -13.06
N LEU A 92 11.04 3.36 -12.01
CA LEU A 92 9.84 2.91 -11.30
C LEU A 92 8.75 3.96 -11.44
N GLU A 93 7.53 3.53 -11.72
CA GLU A 93 6.32 4.32 -11.55
C GLU A 93 5.52 3.74 -10.39
N VAL A 94 5.36 4.54 -9.34
CA VAL A 94 4.71 4.14 -8.10
C VAL A 94 3.48 5.00 -7.89
N GLN A 95 2.33 4.37 -7.75
CA GLN A 95 1.04 4.99 -7.46
C GLN A 95 0.79 5.02 -5.96
N PHE A 96 0.42 6.19 -5.46
CA PHE A 96 -0.02 6.40 -4.09
C PHE A 96 -1.51 6.72 -4.08
N ILE A 97 -2.30 5.92 -3.38
CA ILE A 97 -3.70 6.21 -3.09
C ILE A 97 -3.78 6.61 -1.62
N SER A 98 -4.23 7.82 -1.34
CA SER A 98 -4.19 8.41 -0.02
C SER A 98 -5.41 9.31 0.24
N PHE A 99 -5.66 9.64 1.50
CA PHE A 99 -6.76 10.54 1.88
C PHE A 99 -6.34 11.44 3.03
N PRO A 100 -7.05 12.55 3.31
CA PRO A 100 -6.67 13.52 4.32
C PRO A 100 -6.52 12.89 5.72
N ASN A 101 -5.42 13.19 6.41
CA ASN A 101 -5.08 12.61 7.70
C ASN A 101 -6.06 13.00 8.81
N ASN A 102 -6.60 14.23 8.77
CA ASN A 102 -7.59 14.69 9.73
C ASN A 102 -8.85 13.80 9.77
N ILE A 103 -9.30 13.29 8.62
CA ILE A 103 -10.43 12.35 8.53
C ILE A 103 -10.07 11.04 9.25
N ALA A 104 -8.86 10.51 8.98
CA ALA A 104 -8.39 9.31 9.65
C ALA A 104 -8.37 9.47 11.17
N GLU A 105 -7.91 10.63 11.65
CA GLU A 105 -7.85 10.94 13.08
C GLU A 105 -9.23 11.06 13.71
N GLU A 106 -10.18 11.71 13.04
CA GLU A 106 -11.56 11.81 13.50
C GLU A 106 -12.23 10.44 13.62
N ILE A 107 -12.08 9.59 12.59
CA ILE A 107 -12.63 8.23 12.61
C ILE A 107 -11.97 7.40 13.72
N ASN A 108 -10.64 7.48 13.87
CA ASN A 108 -9.93 6.76 14.93
C ASN A 108 -10.44 7.19 16.32
N LYS A 109 -10.57 8.50 16.59
CA LYS A 109 -11.10 9.01 17.86
C LYS A 109 -12.50 8.48 18.20
N VAL A 110 -13.35 8.30 17.18
CA VAL A 110 -14.68 7.71 17.37
C VAL A 110 -14.59 6.23 17.71
N LEU A 111 -13.78 5.46 16.98
CA LEU A 111 -13.67 4.01 17.15
C LEU A 111 -12.91 3.61 18.42
N GLU A 112 -11.96 4.42 18.86
CA GLU A 112 -11.24 4.22 20.12
C GLU A 112 -12.17 4.20 21.34
N LYS A 113 -13.26 4.99 21.33
CA LYS A 113 -14.29 4.96 22.39
C LYS A 113 -14.95 3.58 22.54
N TYR A 114 -14.94 2.80 21.46
CA TYR A 114 -15.46 1.44 21.40
C TYR A 114 -14.37 0.37 21.46
N GLN A 115 -13.11 0.76 21.71
CA GLN A 115 -11.94 -0.13 21.72
C GLN A 115 -11.74 -0.87 20.39
N ILE A 116 -12.15 -0.24 19.28
CA ILE A 116 -11.99 -0.75 17.91
C ILE A 116 -10.80 -0.08 17.26
N ARG A 117 -9.88 -0.89 16.71
CA ARG A 117 -8.71 -0.43 15.97
C ARG A 117 -8.89 -0.64 14.46
N ILE A 118 -8.56 0.38 13.66
CA ILE A 118 -8.44 0.23 12.22
C ILE A 118 -7.06 -0.36 11.91
N VAL A 119 -7.04 -1.55 11.33
CA VAL A 119 -5.81 -2.26 10.95
C VAL A 119 -5.32 -1.76 9.59
N LYS A 120 -6.24 -1.53 8.65
CA LYS A 120 -5.92 -1.02 7.31
C LYS A 120 -7.06 -0.17 6.79
N TYR A 121 -6.71 0.94 6.13
CA TYR A 121 -7.61 1.73 5.31
C TYR A 121 -7.52 1.24 3.87
N LEU A 122 -8.64 1.10 3.21
CA LEU A 122 -8.76 0.63 1.82
C LEU A 122 -9.56 1.63 1.01
N ASN A 123 -9.20 1.83 -0.25
CA ASN A 123 -9.96 2.67 -1.16
C ASN A 123 -10.97 1.83 -1.93
N GLU A 124 -12.24 2.24 -1.96
CA GLU A 124 -13.32 1.53 -2.64
C GLU A 124 -13.05 1.39 -4.14
N THR A 125 -12.72 2.48 -4.82
CA THR A 125 -12.44 2.48 -6.26
C THR A 125 -11.31 1.51 -6.62
N TYR A 126 -10.26 1.45 -5.81
CA TYR A 126 -9.17 0.50 -6.00
C TYR A 126 -9.64 -0.95 -5.85
N ILE A 127 -10.47 -1.24 -4.84
CA ILE A 127 -11.07 -2.57 -4.66
C ILE A 127 -11.88 -2.97 -5.89
N MET A 128 -12.75 -2.09 -6.34
CA MET A 128 -13.62 -2.34 -7.50
C MET A 128 -12.85 -2.56 -8.80
N ASN A 129 -11.77 -1.80 -9.01
CA ASN A 129 -10.94 -1.93 -10.21
C ASN A 129 -10.19 -3.27 -10.30
N LEU A 130 -9.84 -3.88 -9.15
CA LEU A 130 -9.20 -5.19 -9.11
C LEU A 130 -10.18 -6.36 -9.27
N HIS A 131 -11.48 -6.09 -9.16
CA HIS A 131 -12.54 -7.09 -9.25
C HIS A 131 -13.59 -6.64 -10.27
N PRO A 132 -13.31 -6.79 -11.59
CA PRO A 132 -14.26 -6.38 -12.63
C PRO A 132 -15.56 -7.20 -12.63
N GLU A 133 -15.55 -8.41 -12.06
CA GLU A 133 -16.74 -9.23 -11.87
C GLU A 133 -17.53 -8.71 -10.65
N LYS A 134 -18.65 -8.05 -10.93
CA LYS A 134 -19.46 -7.35 -9.93
C LYS A 134 -20.23 -8.23 -8.94
N ASP A 135 -20.08 -9.55 -9.01
CA ASP A 135 -20.89 -10.51 -8.23
C ASP A 135 -20.32 -10.80 -6.83
N SER A 136 -19.16 -10.26 -6.48
CA SER A 136 -18.56 -10.47 -5.16
C SER A 136 -18.91 -9.34 -4.19
N GLU A 137 -19.23 -9.70 -2.94
CA GLU A 137 -19.42 -8.70 -1.89
C GLU A 137 -18.13 -7.89 -1.65
N MET A 138 -18.27 -6.60 -1.40
CA MET A 138 -17.16 -5.67 -1.13
C MET A 138 -16.24 -6.18 0.01
N SER A 139 -16.83 -6.78 1.02
CA SER A 139 -16.09 -7.38 2.16
C SER A 139 -15.16 -8.51 1.73
N VAL A 140 -15.60 -9.36 0.81
CA VAL A 140 -14.80 -10.48 0.26
C VAL A 140 -13.67 -9.95 -0.60
N MET A 141 -13.96 -8.96 -1.45
CA MET A 141 -12.95 -8.31 -2.31
C MET A 141 -11.87 -7.61 -1.46
N ALA A 142 -12.28 -6.85 -0.45
CA ALA A 142 -11.37 -6.21 0.50
C ALA A 142 -10.48 -7.22 1.22
N TYR A 143 -11.03 -8.35 1.66
CA TYR A 143 -10.28 -9.42 2.30
C TYR A 143 -9.20 -10.00 1.38
N LYS A 144 -9.52 -10.25 0.10
CA LYS A 144 -8.53 -10.74 -0.89
C LYS A 144 -7.38 -9.76 -1.08
N ILE A 145 -7.67 -8.44 -1.16
CA ILE A 145 -6.64 -7.39 -1.30
C ILE A 145 -5.72 -7.36 -0.07
N VAL A 146 -6.28 -7.40 1.12
CA VAL A 146 -5.48 -7.43 2.36
C VAL A 146 -4.56 -8.66 2.41
N ASN A 147 -4.98 -9.77 1.82
CA ASN A 147 -4.19 -11.00 1.73
C ASN A 147 -3.26 -11.07 0.50
N GLY A 148 -3.10 -9.98 -0.25
CA GLY A 148 -2.08 -9.87 -1.30
C GLY A 148 -2.56 -10.29 -2.68
N LEU A 149 -3.81 -10.02 -3.03
CA LEU A 149 -4.33 -10.27 -4.38
C LEU A 149 -3.52 -9.56 -5.46
N ASN A 150 -3.08 -8.34 -5.20
CA ASN A 150 -2.19 -7.59 -6.10
C ASN A 150 -0.73 -7.74 -5.64
N GLU A 151 0.06 -8.51 -6.38
CA GLU A 151 1.47 -8.75 -6.10
C GLU A 151 2.33 -7.48 -6.19
N ASN A 152 1.88 -6.48 -6.97
CA ASN A 152 2.54 -5.19 -7.11
C ASN A 152 2.11 -4.18 -6.02
N GLU A 153 1.17 -4.55 -5.15
CA GLU A 153 0.84 -3.72 -3.99
C GLU A 153 1.86 -3.94 -2.89
N VAL A 154 2.51 -2.86 -2.51
CA VAL A 154 3.50 -2.82 -1.44
C VAL A 154 2.79 -2.91 -0.09
N LYS A 155 3.01 -3.99 0.67
CA LYS A 155 2.36 -4.18 1.98
C LYS A 155 2.91 -3.22 3.01
N ILE A 156 2.06 -2.32 3.50
CA ILE A 156 2.37 -1.43 4.62
C ILE A 156 2.09 -2.18 5.92
N ILE A 157 3.13 -2.50 6.68
CA ILE A 157 2.98 -3.25 7.93
C ILE A 157 3.27 -2.34 9.11
N PRO A 158 2.41 -2.37 10.15
CA PRO A 158 2.65 -1.67 11.41
C PRO A 158 3.89 -2.22 12.13
N LYS A 159 4.66 -1.36 12.80
CA LYS A 159 5.94 -1.65 13.48
C LYS A 159 5.98 -2.86 14.46
N ASN A 160 4.86 -3.45 14.85
CA ASN A 160 4.77 -4.35 16.01
C ASN A 160 4.47 -5.82 15.73
N THR A 161 4.66 -6.34 14.52
CA THR A 161 4.43 -7.77 14.23
C THR A 161 5.74 -8.54 14.14
N LYS A 162 5.99 -9.43 15.12
CA LYS A 162 7.07 -10.41 15.07
C LYS A 162 6.75 -11.51 14.05
N LYS A 163 7.67 -11.75 13.10
CA LYS A 163 7.69 -12.70 11.98
C LYS A 163 7.04 -12.18 10.69
N ILE A 164 7.90 -11.91 9.75
CA ILE A 164 7.61 -11.00 8.66
C ILE A 164 8.28 -11.52 7.41
N GLY A 165 7.48 -11.67 6.34
CA GLY A 165 7.94 -11.95 4.99
C GLY A 165 8.73 -10.78 4.38
N PHE A 166 9.22 -10.96 3.17
CA PHE A 166 10.17 -10.05 2.53
C PHE A 166 9.71 -8.58 2.46
N PHE A 167 8.51 -8.31 1.95
CA PHE A 167 7.96 -6.95 1.89
C PHE A 167 7.59 -6.39 3.27
N GLU A 168 7.44 -7.23 4.25
CA GLU A 168 7.10 -6.90 5.62
C GLU A 168 8.23 -6.25 6.39
N LYS A 169 9.47 -6.71 6.24
CA LYS A 169 10.66 -6.10 6.86
C LYS A 169 10.93 -4.69 6.33
N PHE A 170 10.60 -4.46 5.07
CA PHE A 170 10.82 -3.20 4.38
C PHE A 170 10.05 -2.04 5.01
N PHE A 171 8.81 -2.29 5.48
CA PHE A 171 7.97 -1.24 6.03
C PHE A 171 8.10 -1.00 7.52
N GLN A 172 8.80 -1.87 8.27
CA GLN A 172 9.17 -1.59 9.66
C GLN A 172 10.15 -0.40 9.78
N LEU A 173 10.89 -0.11 8.72
CA LEU A 173 11.82 1.04 8.66
C LEU A 173 11.10 2.38 8.50
N PHE A 174 9.78 2.39 8.19
CA PHE A 174 9.05 3.58 7.76
C PHE A 174 7.85 3.98 8.63
N SER A 175 7.67 3.39 9.76
CA SER A 175 6.60 3.78 10.70
C SER A 175 7.11 4.63 11.84
#